data_7d479ac48e9849b8d9d65bb9e874fcdf
#
_entry.id   7d479ac48e9849b8d9d65bb9e874fcdf
#
_cell.length_a   1.000
_cell.length_b   1.000
_cell.length_c   1.000
_cell.angle_alpha   90.00
_cell.angle_beta   90.00
_cell.angle_gamma   90.00
#
_symmetry.space_group_name_H-M   'P 1'
#
loop_
_entity.id
_entity.type
_entity.pdbx_description
1 polymer ?
#
loop_
_entity_poly.entity_id
_entity_poly.type
_entity_poly.pdbx_seq_one_letter_code
_entity_poly.pdbx_strand_id
1 'polypeptide(L)'
;MLGDPTLSIDLAAITNESKKLSTDIKPGAQTWDVIVVGSGAAGGMAAFQLATAGIKVLVLEAGRMLDWQKEYRTMEWPYASMRRQRLPPGERAIGVAEYNFVDRPYGNNPAWAKYQKVNNYAGNSYTRNWVVNEKENPTTGTPYAWVRARVLGGKTNFWGRGALRYGPLQFKAASHDGYDVDWPISYDDVKPYYDKVDQLLGCSGTMENLVQVPDGVFQRPTKLNCVEVAFKRSIAKMDRHYIPGRAGVTTDGVLNNKYRARCMGRGRCGRGCDLNAAFHSPTALIYPARDTGNLTVRPYSVVREVIFDEAKNRASGVRVIDANTKEVLDFKARVVVLGAGTLDTTRILLNSKSARHPNGLGNSSGLLGCHLSEHIMGIRGSGYIPCRIGTEPTNDDARPVPPYVPRFRNVKTGKDKDVDFIRGYHFQGGGGAGEFPSNAYETPGFGKAFKSNVRKHYPALFSLGGFGEVLPRKENRVEIDPNVKDAWGIPVLKFDYTFSDNELKMAKDMADTAEEMLKAAGAEDIKIGRDPLPPGWSIHEIGTARMGDDPKTSVTDKYQRLHEVPNVYLADASPFVSGGTQNTTWSILAMCWRSMDYLKEEMRKGNA
;
A
#
# COMPACT_ATOMS: atom_id res chain seq x y z
N MET A 1 -2.78 -31.64 -16.79
CA MET A 1 -1.51 -31.81 -16.07
C MET A 1 -1.80 -31.66 -14.59
N LEU A 2 -1.80 -32.75 -13.89
CA LEU A 2 -2.03 -32.82 -12.44
C LEU A 2 -0.78 -32.23 -11.74
N GLY A 3 -1.04 -31.37 -10.78
CA GLY A 3 -0.14 -30.41 -10.19
C GLY A 3 1.27 -30.88 -9.84
N ASP A 4 2.20 -30.06 -10.20
CA ASP A 4 3.55 -30.05 -9.66
C ASP A 4 3.46 -29.99 -8.12
N PRO A 5 3.91 -31.00 -7.38
CA PRO A 5 3.83 -31.04 -5.91
C PRO A 5 4.60 -29.88 -5.24
N THR A 6 5.47 -29.19 -5.96
CA THR A 6 6.20 -28.00 -5.47
C THR A 6 5.31 -26.77 -5.35
N LEU A 7 4.09 -26.81 -5.92
CA LEU A 7 3.13 -25.71 -5.88
C LEU A 7 2.03 -25.88 -4.81
N SER A 8 2.09 -26.94 -4.00
CA SER A 8 1.19 -27.14 -2.87
C SER A 8 1.59 -26.30 -1.65
N ILE A 9 0.61 -25.76 -0.94
CA ILE A 9 0.84 -25.04 0.31
C ILE A 9 1.13 -26.04 1.45
N ASP A 10 2.21 -25.81 2.20
CA ASP A 10 2.53 -26.58 3.39
C ASP A 10 1.96 -25.91 4.64
N LEU A 11 0.79 -26.34 5.06
CA LEU A 11 0.10 -25.81 6.23
C LEU A 11 0.86 -26.08 7.53
N ALA A 12 1.55 -27.22 7.64
CA ALA A 12 2.34 -27.54 8.81
C ALA A 12 3.56 -26.63 8.94
N ALA A 13 4.22 -26.33 7.83
CA ALA A 13 5.32 -25.38 7.79
C ALA A 13 4.89 -23.99 8.25
N ILE A 14 3.76 -23.47 7.77
CA ILE A 14 3.23 -22.16 8.17
C ILE A 14 2.91 -22.12 9.67
N THR A 15 2.24 -23.16 10.18
CA THR A 15 1.89 -23.25 11.61
C THR A 15 3.16 -23.32 12.48
N ASN A 16 4.17 -24.06 12.07
CA ASN A 16 5.45 -24.14 12.78
C ASN A 16 6.20 -22.82 12.74
N GLU A 17 6.17 -22.09 11.62
CA GLU A 17 6.80 -20.78 11.52
C GLU A 17 6.16 -19.74 12.45
N SER A 18 4.83 -19.75 12.57
CA SER A 18 4.15 -18.82 13.49
C SER A 18 4.55 -19.03 14.96
N LYS A 19 4.93 -20.26 15.35
CA LYS A 19 5.38 -20.58 16.70
C LYS A 19 6.85 -20.21 16.99
N LYS A 20 7.65 -19.96 15.96
CA LYS A 20 9.07 -19.62 16.11
C LYS A 20 9.32 -18.13 16.38
N LEU A 21 8.31 -17.28 16.31
CA LEU A 21 8.43 -15.86 16.60
C LEU A 21 8.47 -15.65 18.11
N SER A 22 9.52 -14.99 18.60
CA SER A 22 9.74 -14.83 20.03
C SER A 22 9.97 -13.37 20.41
N THR A 23 9.32 -12.95 21.50
CA THR A 23 9.60 -11.69 22.20
C THR A 23 10.77 -11.83 23.19
N ASP A 24 11.28 -13.05 23.39
CA ASP A 24 12.34 -13.34 24.37
C ASP A 24 13.72 -12.89 23.90
N ILE A 25 13.82 -12.42 22.64
CA ILE A 25 15.04 -11.85 22.08
C ILE A 25 15.29 -10.50 22.75
N LYS A 26 16.21 -10.50 23.71
CA LYS A 26 16.63 -9.31 24.43
C LYS A 26 17.91 -8.71 23.83
N PRO A 27 18.17 -7.41 24.03
CA PRO A 27 19.46 -6.83 23.74
C PRO A 27 20.56 -7.58 24.49
N GLY A 28 21.63 -7.87 23.80
CA GLY A 28 22.81 -8.53 24.37
C GLY A 28 24.09 -7.89 23.85
N ALA A 29 25.21 -8.54 24.08
CA ALA A 29 26.50 -8.15 23.50
C ALA A 29 26.52 -8.29 21.97
N GLN A 30 25.56 -9.02 21.39
CA GLN A 30 25.49 -9.28 19.96
C GLN A 30 25.23 -7.99 19.17
N THR A 31 26.06 -7.76 18.16
CA THR A 31 25.83 -6.78 17.11
C THR A 31 25.34 -7.50 15.86
N TRP A 32 24.17 -7.12 15.35
CA TRP A 32 23.61 -7.67 14.12
C TRP A 32 24.32 -7.08 12.90
N ASP A 33 24.43 -7.85 11.82
CA ASP A 33 24.92 -7.27 10.57
C ASP A 33 23.96 -6.19 10.09
N VAL A 34 22.64 -6.51 10.06
CA VAL A 34 21.60 -5.58 9.67
C VAL A 34 20.39 -5.68 10.60
N ILE A 35 19.88 -4.53 11.05
CA ILE A 35 18.53 -4.43 11.60
C ILE A 35 17.59 -3.87 10.53
N VAL A 36 16.49 -4.56 10.27
CA VAL A 36 15.39 -4.11 9.43
C VAL A 36 14.20 -3.72 10.30
N VAL A 37 13.74 -2.48 10.17
CA VAL A 37 12.59 -1.96 10.92
C VAL A 37 11.33 -2.07 10.09
N GLY A 38 10.35 -2.81 10.59
CA GLY A 38 9.11 -3.14 9.89
C GLY A 38 9.21 -4.43 9.06
N SER A 39 8.09 -5.09 8.88
CA SER A 39 7.97 -6.39 8.18
C SER A 39 7.01 -6.35 6.99
N GLY A 40 6.57 -5.16 6.59
CA GLY A 40 5.68 -4.93 5.44
C GLY A 40 6.33 -5.27 4.10
N ALA A 41 5.85 -4.65 3.01
CA ALA A 41 6.40 -4.87 1.67
C ALA A 41 7.89 -4.56 1.60
N ALA A 42 8.28 -3.38 2.06
CA ALA A 42 9.66 -2.91 2.05
C ALA A 42 10.57 -3.73 2.97
N GLY A 43 10.25 -3.75 4.27
CA GLY A 43 11.07 -4.47 5.25
C GLY A 43 11.14 -5.97 5.01
N GLY A 44 10.02 -6.59 4.55
CA GLY A 44 10.03 -7.99 4.16
C GLY A 44 10.93 -8.27 2.95
N MET A 45 10.92 -7.40 1.94
CA MET A 45 11.81 -7.53 0.78
C MET A 45 13.28 -7.34 1.18
N ALA A 46 13.57 -6.33 2.01
CA ALA A 46 14.93 -6.11 2.53
C ALA A 46 15.43 -7.33 3.31
N ALA A 47 14.63 -7.83 4.24
CA ALA A 47 14.96 -9.00 5.05
C ALA A 47 15.20 -10.25 4.19
N PHE A 48 14.35 -10.48 3.18
CA PHE A 48 14.50 -11.60 2.25
C PHE A 48 15.81 -11.50 1.46
N GLN A 49 16.09 -10.33 0.86
CA GLN A 49 17.28 -10.13 0.04
C GLN A 49 18.58 -10.29 0.82
N LEU A 50 18.59 -9.83 2.06
CA LEU A 50 19.79 -9.89 2.90
C LEU A 50 19.99 -11.29 3.51
N ALA A 51 18.95 -11.88 4.08
CA ALA A 51 19.05 -13.21 4.71
C ALA A 51 19.37 -14.32 3.70
N THR A 52 18.81 -14.27 2.48
CA THR A 52 19.14 -15.22 1.41
C THR A 52 20.57 -15.06 0.88
N ALA A 53 21.19 -13.89 1.09
CA ALA A 53 22.60 -13.65 0.80
C ALA A 53 23.56 -14.06 1.96
N GLY A 54 23.06 -14.69 3.03
CA GLY A 54 23.85 -15.14 4.16
C GLY A 54 24.10 -14.08 5.25
N ILE A 55 23.51 -12.89 5.14
CA ILE A 55 23.66 -11.81 6.11
C ILE A 55 22.74 -12.07 7.30
N LYS A 56 23.23 -11.87 8.53
CA LYS A 56 22.44 -12.03 9.75
C LYS A 56 21.56 -10.82 10.00
N VAL A 57 20.25 -11.01 9.88
CA VAL A 57 19.23 -9.95 9.94
C VAL A 57 18.35 -10.11 11.16
N LEU A 58 18.11 -9.00 11.88
CA LEU A 58 17.04 -8.87 12.86
C LEU A 58 15.93 -7.99 12.27
N VAL A 59 14.73 -8.54 12.14
CA VAL A 59 13.52 -7.74 11.84
C VAL A 59 12.83 -7.36 13.15
N LEU A 60 12.60 -6.07 13.31
CA LEU A 60 11.83 -5.49 14.43
C LEU A 60 10.47 -5.05 13.90
N GLU A 61 9.40 -5.71 14.36
CA GLU A 61 8.02 -5.43 13.98
C GLU A 61 7.23 -4.87 15.16
N ALA A 62 6.58 -3.72 14.96
CA ALA A 62 5.81 -3.07 16.03
C ALA A 62 4.56 -3.87 16.44
N GLY A 63 4.01 -4.64 15.51
CA GLY A 63 2.79 -5.40 15.71
C GLY A 63 3.01 -6.83 16.15
N ARG A 64 1.88 -7.51 16.32
CA ARG A 64 1.80 -8.93 16.67
C ARG A 64 1.85 -9.82 15.43
N MET A 65 2.02 -11.12 15.64
CA MET A 65 1.80 -12.14 14.61
C MET A 65 0.30 -12.30 14.34
N LEU A 66 -0.08 -12.51 13.08
CA LEU A 66 -1.41 -12.98 12.71
C LEU A 66 -1.46 -14.51 12.73
N ASP A 67 -2.48 -15.07 13.38
CA ASP A 67 -2.87 -16.45 13.17
C ASP A 67 -3.77 -16.52 11.92
N TRP A 68 -3.15 -16.68 10.77
CA TRP A 68 -3.85 -16.63 9.48
C TRP A 68 -4.96 -17.69 9.36
N GLN A 69 -4.84 -18.84 10.01
CA GLN A 69 -5.87 -19.88 10.00
C GLN A 69 -7.15 -19.43 10.69
N LYS A 70 -7.02 -18.62 11.74
CA LYS A 70 -8.17 -18.10 12.51
C LYS A 70 -8.63 -16.73 12.06
N GLU A 71 -7.69 -15.91 11.60
CA GLU A 71 -7.95 -14.49 11.38
C GLU A 71 -8.21 -14.13 9.90
N TYR A 72 -7.76 -14.95 8.93
CA TYR A 72 -8.11 -14.75 7.53
C TYR A 72 -9.50 -15.31 7.23
N ARG A 73 -10.49 -14.42 7.25
CA ARG A 73 -11.91 -14.78 7.17
C ARG A 73 -12.43 -14.83 5.73
N THR A 74 -11.64 -15.33 4.79
CA THR A 74 -12.01 -15.43 3.38
C THR A 74 -13.26 -16.27 3.16
N MET A 75 -13.47 -17.31 3.95
CA MET A 75 -14.60 -18.24 3.82
C MET A 75 -15.78 -17.94 4.75
N GLU A 76 -15.71 -16.86 5.54
CA GLU A 76 -16.82 -16.47 6.39
C GLU A 76 -18.04 -16.06 5.56
N TRP A 77 -19.19 -16.65 5.88
CA TRP A 77 -20.43 -16.30 5.22
C TRP A 77 -20.81 -14.83 5.47
N PRO A 78 -21.39 -14.15 4.46
CA PRO A 78 -21.78 -12.74 4.61
C PRO A 78 -22.69 -12.44 5.80
N TYR A 79 -23.55 -13.38 6.15
CA TYR A 79 -24.47 -13.21 7.28
C TYR A 79 -23.80 -13.43 8.65
N ALA A 80 -22.67 -14.10 8.70
CA ALA A 80 -21.86 -14.27 9.91
C ALA A 80 -20.97 -13.06 10.17
N SER A 81 -20.77 -12.22 9.15
CA SER A 81 -19.97 -11.00 9.27
C SER A 81 -20.64 -9.99 10.21
N MET A 82 -19.84 -9.43 11.11
CA MET A 82 -20.27 -8.36 12.03
C MET A 82 -20.78 -7.10 11.31
N ARG A 83 -20.45 -6.92 10.04
CA ARG A 83 -20.96 -5.83 9.20
C ARG A 83 -22.48 -5.82 9.06
N ARG A 84 -23.15 -6.96 9.28
CA ARG A 84 -24.61 -7.06 9.28
C ARG A 84 -25.28 -6.75 10.63
N GLN A 85 -24.53 -6.20 11.59
CA GLN A 85 -25.07 -5.73 12.87
C GLN A 85 -25.95 -6.75 13.60
N ARG A 86 -25.64 -8.03 13.53
CA ARG A 86 -26.38 -9.09 14.23
C ARG A 86 -25.90 -9.33 15.65
N LEU A 87 -25.12 -8.41 16.21
CA LEU A 87 -24.85 -8.41 17.63
C LEU A 87 -26.14 -8.07 18.39
N PRO A 88 -26.36 -8.67 19.56
CA PRO A 88 -27.44 -8.28 20.44
C PRO A 88 -27.44 -6.76 20.69
N PRO A 89 -28.60 -6.14 20.95
CA PRO A 89 -28.68 -4.68 21.08
C PRO A 89 -27.69 -4.05 22.05
N GLY A 90 -27.35 -4.72 23.16
CA GLY A 90 -26.33 -4.26 24.12
C GLY A 90 -24.92 -4.33 23.58
N GLU A 91 -24.58 -5.40 22.90
CA GLU A 91 -23.27 -5.58 22.26
C GLU A 91 -23.09 -4.68 21.04
N ARG A 92 -24.18 -4.28 20.37
CA ARG A 92 -24.16 -3.28 19.31
C ARG A 92 -23.68 -1.93 19.79
N ALA A 93 -24.11 -1.48 20.96
CA ALA A 93 -23.73 -0.19 21.50
C ALA A 93 -22.24 -0.16 21.88
N ILE A 94 -21.73 -1.24 22.48
CA ILE A 94 -20.32 -1.40 22.84
C ILE A 94 -19.49 -1.65 21.57
N GLY A 95 -19.91 -2.59 20.72
CA GLY A 95 -19.25 -2.90 19.47
C GLY A 95 -19.17 -1.69 18.52
N VAL A 96 -20.25 -0.93 18.37
CA VAL A 96 -20.26 0.29 17.55
C VAL A 96 -19.32 1.36 18.13
N ALA A 97 -19.17 1.47 19.43
CA ALA A 97 -18.21 2.39 20.04
C ALA A 97 -16.75 1.94 19.83
N GLU A 98 -16.46 0.65 19.95
CA GLU A 98 -15.13 0.08 19.66
C GLU A 98 -14.81 0.03 18.15
N TYR A 99 -15.83 -0.16 17.31
CA TYR A 99 -15.71 -0.29 15.86
C TYR A 99 -15.85 1.03 15.12
N ASN A 100 -16.29 2.07 15.77
CA ASN A 100 -16.43 3.41 15.19
C ASN A 100 -15.10 4.07 14.84
N PHE A 101 -13.96 3.47 15.17
CA PHE A 101 -12.71 3.99 14.63
C PHE A 101 -12.62 3.83 13.11
N VAL A 102 -13.32 2.85 12.53
CA VAL A 102 -13.47 2.68 11.08
C VAL A 102 -14.43 3.71 10.49
N ASP A 103 -15.46 4.07 11.26
CA ASP A 103 -16.42 5.12 10.91
C ASP A 103 -15.91 6.52 11.29
N ARG A 104 -14.91 6.59 12.19
CA ARG A 104 -14.27 7.81 12.67
C ARG A 104 -12.76 7.65 12.72
N PRO A 105 -12.09 7.39 11.59
CA PRO A 105 -10.64 7.27 11.57
C PRO A 105 -9.94 8.57 12.01
N TYR A 106 -10.70 9.66 12.20
CA TYR A 106 -10.23 11.03 12.44
C TYR A 106 -10.66 11.59 13.79
N GLY A 107 -11.15 10.76 14.69
CA GLY A 107 -11.57 11.20 16.01
C GLY A 107 -12.73 12.20 15.99
N ASN A 108 -12.76 13.13 16.93
CA ASN A 108 -13.81 14.15 17.06
C ASN A 108 -13.51 15.45 16.30
N ASN A 109 -12.60 15.45 15.31
CA ASN A 109 -12.31 16.67 14.57
C ASN A 109 -13.51 17.11 13.72
N PRO A 110 -14.07 18.32 13.93
CA PRO A 110 -15.25 18.81 13.20
C PRO A 110 -15.05 18.89 11.68
N ALA A 111 -13.82 19.11 11.20
CA ALA A 111 -13.51 19.16 9.77
C ALA A 111 -13.80 17.83 9.05
N TRP A 112 -13.83 16.72 9.79
CA TRP A 112 -14.11 15.39 9.28
C TRP A 112 -15.56 14.94 9.42
N ALA A 113 -16.41 15.75 10.03
CA ALA A 113 -17.82 15.39 10.27
C ALA A 113 -18.55 14.94 9.00
N LYS A 114 -18.24 15.57 7.85
CA LYS A 114 -18.80 15.21 6.56
C LYS A 114 -18.35 13.84 6.04
N TYR A 115 -17.25 13.29 6.54
CA TYR A 115 -16.67 12.01 6.11
C TYR A 115 -16.94 10.86 7.07
N GLN A 116 -17.62 11.07 8.17
CA GLN A 116 -17.87 10.07 9.23
C GLN A 116 -18.55 8.78 8.76
N LYS A 117 -19.23 8.82 7.62
CA LYS A 117 -19.93 7.66 7.03
C LYS A 117 -19.11 6.91 5.97
N VAL A 118 -17.90 7.35 5.68
CA VAL A 118 -17.09 6.76 4.61
C VAL A 118 -16.23 5.64 5.20
N ASN A 119 -16.52 4.40 4.81
CA ASN A 119 -15.75 3.22 5.21
C ASN A 119 -14.46 3.11 4.40
N ASN A 120 -13.33 3.04 5.08
CA ASN A 120 -12.07 2.67 4.44
C ASN A 120 -12.04 1.16 4.18
N TYR A 121 -11.68 0.74 2.96
CA TYR A 121 -11.60 -0.67 2.60
C TYR A 121 -10.59 -1.45 3.45
N ALA A 122 -9.52 -0.79 3.91
CA ALA A 122 -8.47 -1.37 4.74
C ALA A 122 -8.87 -1.52 6.21
N GLY A 123 -9.84 -0.74 6.69
CA GLY A 123 -10.34 -0.74 8.07
C GLY A 123 -11.75 -1.32 8.19
N ASN A 124 -12.08 -2.38 7.46
CA ASN A 124 -13.38 -3.05 7.54
C ASN A 124 -13.47 -3.99 8.77
N SER A 125 -14.65 -4.55 9.03
CA SER A 125 -14.92 -5.43 10.18
C SER A 125 -14.03 -6.69 10.27
N TYR A 126 -13.38 -7.09 9.18
CA TYR A 126 -12.48 -8.25 9.15
C TYR A 126 -11.04 -7.89 9.52
N THR A 127 -10.61 -6.67 9.23
CA THR A 127 -9.21 -6.23 9.37
C THR A 127 -8.99 -5.25 10.51
N ARG A 128 -10.02 -4.85 11.22
CA ARG A 128 -9.99 -3.82 12.26
C ARG A 128 -8.94 -4.02 13.36
N ASN A 129 -8.72 -5.28 13.77
CA ASN A 129 -7.74 -5.61 14.81
C ASN A 129 -6.29 -5.60 14.28
N TRP A 130 -6.11 -5.34 12.99
CA TRP A 130 -4.81 -5.22 12.34
C TRP A 130 -4.40 -3.77 12.14
N VAL A 131 -5.37 -2.85 12.19
CA VAL A 131 -5.17 -1.42 11.92
C VAL A 131 -4.90 -0.67 13.23
N VAL A 132 -4.00 0.29 13.17
CA VAL A 132 -3.62 1.14 14.31
C VAL A 132 -4.81 1.98 14.77
N ASN A 133 -5.06 2.00 16.07
CA ASN A 133 -6.06 2.84 16.70
C ASN A 133 -5.53 4.27 16.88
N GLU A 134 -6.29 5.27 16.44
CA GLU A 134 -5.94 6.69 16.63
C GLU A 134 -5.79 7.10 18.11
N LYS A 135 -6.51 6.46 19.02
CA LYS A 135 -6.35 6.73 20.46
C LYS A 135 -4.97 6.31 20.96
N GLU A 136 -4.40 5.25 20.38
CA GLU A 136 -3.07 4.77 20.75
C GLU A 136 -1.96 5.55 20.04
N ASN A 137 -2.24 6.06 18.84
CA ASN A 137 -1.27 6.80 18.05
C ASN A 137 -1.95 7.94 17.29
N PRO A 138 -2.26 9.05 17.97
CA PRO A 138 -2.91 10.21 17.39
C PRO A 138 -2.00 10.94 16.40
N THR A 139 -2.61 11.81 15.60
CA THR A 139 -1.95 12.78 14.74
C THR A 139 -2.46 14.18 15.05
N THR A 140 -1.69 15.21 14.72
CA THR A 140 -2.07 16.62 14.92
C THR A 140 -1.94 17.40 13.62
N GLY A 141 -2.33 18.67 13.60
CA GLY A 141 -2.28 19.55 12.43
C GLY A 141 -3.49 19.39 11.51
N THR A 142 -3.24 19.49 10.20
CA THR A 142 -4.31 19.30 9.21
C THR A 142 -4.78 17.85 9.22
N PRO A 143 -6.09 17.63 9.04
CA PRO A 143 -6.64 16.30 9.00
C PRO A 143 -6.01 15.44 7.90
N TYR A 144 -5.51 14.25 8.25
CA TYR A 144 -4.90 13.29 7.36
C TYR A 144 -5.28 11.85 7.72
N ALA A 145 -5.84 11.10 6.79
CA ALA A 145 -6.34 9.74 7.00
C ALA A 145 -5.20 8.71 6.98
N TRP A 146 -4.37 8.71 8.00
CA TRP A 146 -3.24 7.81 8.04
C TRP A 146 -3.61 6.38 8.45
N VAL A 147 -3.86 5.52 7.44
CA VAL A 147 -4.15 4.10 7.65
C VAL A 147 -2.87 3.28 7.68
N ARG A 148 -2.63 2.57 8.77
CA ARG A 148 -1.47 1.68 8.95
C ARG A 148 -1.83 0.46 9.75
N ALA A 149 -1.05 -0.60 9.61
CA ALA A 149 -1.27 -1.86 10.30
C ALA A 149 -0.13 -2.19 11.24
N ARG A 150 -0.46 -2.66 12.45
CA ARG A 150 0.50 -3.19 13.43
C ARG A 150 0.31 -4.69 13.60
N VAL A 151 0.70 -5.41 12.56
CA VAL A 151 0.75 -6.86 12.51
C VAL A 151 1.90 -7.27 11.62
N LEU A 152 2.48 -8.44 11.86
CA LEU A 152 3.54 -8.96 11.01
C LEU A 152 3.08 -8.98 9.55
N GLY A 153 3.87 -8.39 8.66
CA GLY A 153 3.50 -8.20 7.26
C GLY A 153 2.78 -6.88 6.96
N GLY A 154 2.40 -6.11 7.99
CA GLY A 154 1.79 -4.79 7.82
C GLY A 154 0.59 -4.79 6.88
N LYS A 155 0.43 -3.72 6.11
CA LYS A 155 -0.65 -3.53 5.12
C LYS A 155 -0.68 -4.61 4.02
N THR A 156 0.39 -5.40 3.81
CA THR A 156 0.40 -6.47 2.80
C THR A 156 -0.63 -7.58 3.08
N ASN A 157 -1.14 -7.69 4.31
CA ASN A 157 -2.16 -8.67 4.66
C ASN A 157 -3.54 -8.38 4.04
N PHE A 158 -3.85 -7.10 3.74
CA PHE A 158 -5.18 -6.68 3.28
C PHE A 158 -5.20 -5.61 2.16
N TRP A 159 -4.05 -5.25 1.57
CA TRP A 159 -3.96 -4.27 0.49
C TRP A 159 -4.71 -4.69 -0.78
N GLY A 160 -4.90 -3.77 -1.75
CA GLY A 160 -5.66 -4.01 -2.97
C GLY A 160 -4.99 -4.91 -4.02
N ARG A 161 -3.73 -5.32 -3.84
CA ARG A 161 -2.91 -6.17 -4.73
C ARG A 161 -2.65 -5.57 -6.13
N GLY A 162 -2.89 -4.30 -6.34
CA GLY A 162 -2.54 -3.64 -7.59
C GLY A 162 -1.03 -3.65 -7.83
N ALA A 163 -0.58 -4.31 -8.89
CA ALA A 163 0.83 -4.53 -9.22
C ALA A 163 1.22 -3.77 -10.49
N LEU A 164 1.13 -2.45 -10.43
CA LEU A 164 1.49 -1.56 -11.53
C LEU A 164 2.92 -1.06 -11.35
N ARG A 165 3.68 -1.00 -12.46
CA ARG A 165 5.02 -0.43 -12.49
C ARG A 165 4.95 1.07 -12.75
N TYR A 166 5.80 1.86 -12.10
CA TYR A 166 6.09 3.21 -12.59
C TYR A 166 6.81 3.09 -13.93
N GLY A 167 6.48 3.95 -14.86
CA GLY A 167 7.05 3.96 -16.21
C GLY A 167 7.95 5.16 -16.45
N PRO A 168 8.49 5.30 -17.68
CA PRO A 168 9.36 6.42 -18.06
C PRO A 168 8.78 7.79 -17.72
N LEU A 169 7.46 7.98 -17.89
CA LEU A 169 6.78 9.24 -17.56
C LEU A 169 6.87 9.64 -16.08
N GLN A 170 6.91 8.67 -15.15
CA GLN A 170 7.01 8.95 -13.73
C GLN A 170 8.43 9.35 -13.34
N PHE A 171 9.45 8.67 -13.89
CA PHE A 171 10.86 8.98 -13.61
C PHE A 171 11.32 10.30 -14.23
N LYS A 172 10.66 10.77 -15.29
CA LYS A 172 10.95 11.99 -16.04
C LYS A 172 9.78 12.97 -16.03
N ALA A 173 9.05 13.01 -14.92
CA ALA A 173 7.83 13.80 -14.83
C ALA A 173 8.09 15.30 -14.91
N ALA A 174 9.14 15.80 -14.25
CA ALA A 174 9.51 17.22 -14.31
C ALA A 174 9.99 17.65 -15.71
N SER A 175 10.80 16.83 -16.37
CA SER A 175 11.18 17.08 -17.77
C SER A 175 9.98 17.05 -18.72
N HIS A 176 8.92 16.31 -18.37
CA HIS A 176 7.72 16.18 -19.20
C HIS A 176 6.76 17.37 -19.05
N ASP A 177 6.56 17.87 -17.83
CA ASP A 177 5.53 18.88 -17.51
C ASP A 177 6.06 20.18 -16.90
N GLY A 178 7.36 20.26 -16.62
CA GLY A 178 8.03 21.46 -16.11
C GLY A 178 7.87 21.68 -14.60
N TYR A 179 7.32 20.70 -13.86
CA TYR A 179 7.09 20.88 -12.42
C TYR A 179 8.04 20.03 -11.56
N ASP A 180 8.72 20.68 -10.58
CA ASP A 180 9.63 20.10 -9.58
C ASP A 180 10.92 19.52 -10.22
N VAL A 181 11.35 18.33 -9.85
CA VAL A 181 12.59 17.67 -10.29
C VAL A 181 12.32 16.25 -10.78
N ASP A 182 13.17 15.78 -11.70
CA ASP A 182 13.19 14.37 -12.12
C ASP A 182 13.78 13.47 -11.03
N TRP A 183 13.48 12.20 -11.11
CA TRP A 183 14.19 11.21 -10.31
C TRP A 183 15.66 11.12 -10.76
N PRO A 184 16.64 10.90 -9.83
CA PRO A 184 18.07 10.74 -10.18
C PRO A 184 18.36 9.38 -10.83
N ILE A 185 17.32 8.64 -11.18
CA ILE A 185 17.34 7.33 -11.84
C ILE A 185 16.29 7.29 -12.95
N SER A 186 16.44 6.35 -13.86
CA SER A 186 15.52 6.11 -14.98
C SER A 186 14.66 4.86 -14.75
N TYR A 187 13.66 4.66 -15.62
CA TYR A 187 12.91 3.40 -15.67
C TYR A 187 13.82 2.20 -15.95
N ASP A 188 14.82 2.36 -16.82
CA ASP A 188 15.72 1.28 -17.20
C ASP A 188 16.61 0.82 -16.05
N ASP A 189 16.94 1.71 -15.09
CA ASP A 189 17.67 1.35 -13.86
C ASP A 189 16.83 0.43 -12.95
N VAL A 190 15.51 0.50 -13.03
CA VAL A 190 14.59 -0.22 -12.12
C VAL A 190 13.89 -1.39 -12.82
N LYS A 191 13.74 -1.35 -14.13
CA LYS A 191 13.06 -2.40 -14.92
C LYS A 191 13.54 -3.82 -14.59
N PRO A 192 14.85 -4.12 -14.50
CA PRO A 192 15.31 -5.48 -14.17
C PRO A 192 14.82 -5.96 -12.80
N TYR A 193 14.62 -5.03 -11.85
CA TYR A 193 14.12 -5.34 -10.51
C TYR A 193 12.61 -5.55 -10.51
N TYR A 194 11.86 -4.82 -11.32
CA TYR A 194 10.45 -5.13 -11.55
C TYR A 194 10.25 -6.55 -12.12
N ASP A 195 11.08 -6.95 -13.09
CA ASP A 195 11.02 -8.29 -13.68
C ASP A 195 11.30 -9.37 -12.65
N LYS A 196 12.30 -9.16 -11.78
CA LYS A 196 12.60 -10.05 -10.64
C LYS A 196 11.45 -10.12 -9.63
N VAL A 197 10.81 -9.00 -9.30
CA VAL A 197 9.66 -8.94 -8.38
C VAL A 197 8.47 -9.70 -8.96
N ASP A 198 8.16 -9.52 -10.25
CA ASP A 198 7.08 -10.24 -10.93
C ASP A 198 7.27 -11.76 -10.85
N GLN A 199 8.50 -12.24 -11.06
CA GLN A 199 8.84 -13.66 -11.00
C GLN A 199 8.79 -14.21 -9.57
N LEU A 200 9.41 -13.49 -8.61
CA LEU A 200 9.47 -13.92 -7.21
C LEU A 200 8.09 -14.00 -6.57
N LEU A 201 7.24 -13.01 -6.83
CA LEU A 201 5.96 -12.88 -6.14
C LEU A 201 4.78 -13.41 -6.94
N GLY A 202 4.95 -13.62 -8.23
CA GLY A 202 3.89 -13.99 -9.15
C GLY A 202 2.96 -12.80 -9.42
N CYS A 203 3.12 -12.16 -10.57
CA CYS A 203 2.26 -11.08 -11.04
C CYS A 203 1.38 -11.57 -12.17
N SER A 204 0.05 -11.48 -12.01
CA SER A 204 -0.89 -11.78 -13.11
C SER A 204 -1.23 -10.53 -13.89
N GLY A 205 -1.30 -10.62 -15.22
CA GLY A 205 -1.59 -9.48 -16.07
C GLY A 205 -1.51 -9.80 -17.57
N THR A 206 -1.68 -8.76 -18.39
CA THR A 206 -1.61 -8.81 -19.86
C THR A 206 -0.57 -7.85 -20.38
N MET A 207 0.04 -8.22 -21.53
CA MET A 207 0.94 -7.35 -22.30
C MET A 207 0.10 -6.36 -23.10
N GLU A 208 0.30 -5.07 -22.88
CA GLU A 208 -0.52 -4.01 -23.49
C GLU A 208 0.32 -3.02 -24.34
N ASN A 209 1.65 -3.03 -24.18
CA ASN A 209 2.59 -2.15 -24.88
C ASN A 209 2.31 -0.65 -24.68
N LEU A 210 1.89 -0.26 -23.47
CA LEU A 210 1.56 1.11 -23.08
C LEU A 210 2.70 1.73 -22.28
N VAL A 211 3.25 2.86 -22.73
CA VAL A 211 4.37 3.56 -22.07
C VAL A 211 4.02 4.02 -20.66
N GLN A 212 2.78 4.44 -20.43
CA GLN A 212 2.28 4.93 -19.12
C GLN A 212 2.00 3.80 -18.13
N VAL A 213 1.98 2.54 -18.57
CA VAL A 213 1.83 1.37 -17.72
C VAL A 213 2.65 0.21 -18.31
N PRO A 214 4.00 0.25 -18.16
CA PRO A 214 4.90 -0.68 -18.82
C PRO A 214 4.59 -2.14 -18.50
N ASP A 215 4.84 -3.00 -19.46
CA ASP A 215 4.62 -4.43 -19.32
C ASP A 215 5.67 -5.10 -18.42
N GLY A 216 5.31 -6.26 -17.89
CA GLY A 216 6.10 -7.06 -16.96
C GLY A 216 6.18 -8.53 -17.35
N VAL A 217 6.72 -9.35 -16.44
CA VAL A 217 6.75 -10.81 -16.56
C VAL A 217 5.48 -11.36 -15.91
N PHE A 218 4.43 -11.52 -16.72
CA PHE A 218 3.12 -11.85 -16.22
C PHE A 218 2.79 -13.35 -16.27
N GLN A 219 2.11 -13.82 -15.23
CA GLN A 219 1.35 -15.04 -15.19
C GLN A 219 -0.03 -14.82 -15.83
N ARG A 220 -0.84 -15.90 -16.00
CA ARG A 220 -2.16 -15.81 -16.61
C ARG A 220 -3.01 -14.71 -16.00
N PRO A 221 -3.61 -13.82 -16.81
CA PRO A 221 -4.49 -12.76 -16.32
C PRO A 221 -5.83 -13.33 -15.82
N THR A 222 -6.50 -12.55 -14.98
CA THR A 222 -7.93 -12.74 -14.73
C THR A 222 -8.73 -12.27 -15.94
N LYS A 223 -9.75 -13.03 -16.35
CA LYS A 223 -10.58 -12.69 -17.51
C LYS A 223 -11.52 -11.52 -17.19
N LEU A 224 -11.78 -10.69 -18.19
CA LEU A 224 -12.87 -9.73 -18.14
C LEU A 224 -14.21 -10.46 -18.24
N ASN A 225 -15.20 -10.04 -17.46
CA ASN A 225 -16.56 -10.54 -17.59
C ASN A 225 -17.33 -9.80 -18.71
N CYS A 226 -18.57 -10.22 -19.00
CA CYS A 226 -19.33 -9.64 -20.12
C CYS A 226 -19.64 -8.15 -19.93
N VAL A 227 -19.90 -7.68 -18.72
CA VAL A 227 -20.08 -6.25 -18.41
C VAL A 227 -18.83 -5.44 -18.75
N GLU A 228 -17.68 -5.97 -18.38
CA GLU A 228 -16.38 -5.31 -18.62
C GLU A 228 -15.96 -5.38 -20.08
N VAL A 229 -16.28 -6.46 -20.78
CA VAL A 229 -16.07 -6.55 -22.24
C VAL A 229 -16.95 -5.53 -22.98
N ALA A 230 -18.20 -5.34 -22.55
CA ALA A 230 -19.10 -4.35 -23.12
C ALA A 230 -18.54 -2.93 -22.88
N PHE A 231 -18.13 -2.62 -21.65
CA PHE A 231 -17.49 -1.36 -21.30
C PHE A 231 -16.21 -1.11 -22.12
N LYS A 232 -15.30 -2.11 -22.19
CA LYS A 232 -14.05 -2.04 -22.99
C LYS A 232 -14.33 -1.65 -24.45
N ARG A 233 -15.31 -2.30 -25.08
CA ARG A 233 -15.69 -2.02 -26.49
C ARG A 233 -16.22 -0.61 -26.67
N SER A 234 -16.93 -0.08 -25.69
CA SER A 234 -17.52 1.25 -25.76
C SER A 234 -16.46 2.33 -25.63
N ILE A 235 -15.59 2.25 -24.63
CA ILE A 235 -14.57 3.30 -24.41
C ILE A 235 -13.41 3.23 -25.40
N ALA A 236 -13.19 2.10 -26.09
CA ALA A 236 -12.23 1.99 -27.18
C ALA A 236 -12.56 2.97 -28.34
N LYS A 237 -13.85 3.27 -28.55
CA LYS A 237 -14.29 4.28 -29.53
C LYS A 237 -13.92 5.72 -29.14
N MET A 238 -13.51 5.91 -27.88
CA MET A 238 -13.07 7.19 -27.32
C MET A 238 -11.54 7.26 -27.20
N ASP A 239 -10.80 6.33 -27.84
CA ASP A 239 -9.34 6.17 -27.70
C ASP A 239 -8.93 5.94 -26.25
N ARG A 240 -9.69 5.13 -25.51
CA ARG A 240 -9.40 4.74 -24.11
C ARG A 240 -9.15 3.24 -24.03
N HIS A 241 -8.09 2.87 -23.31
CA HIS A 241 -7.77 1.48 -23.02
C HIS A 241 -8.48 1.01 -21.76
N TYR A 242 -8.94 -0.24 -21.73
CA TYR A 242 -9.41 -0.91 -20.55
C TYR A 242 -8.74 -2.28 -20.47
N ILE A 243 -7.89 -2.46 -19.49
CA ILE A 243 -7.02 -3.62 -19.36
C ILE A 243 -7.38 -4.49 -18.16
N PRO A 244 -7.18 -5.81 -18.20
CA PRO A 244 -7.30 -6.65 -17.03
C PRO A 244 -6.43 -6.14 -15.89
N GLY A 245 -6.89 -6.31 -14.65
CA GLY A 245 -6.14 -5.89 -13.48
C GLY A 245 -4.79 -6.61 -13.38
N ARG A 246 -3.70 -5.85 -13.26
CA ARG A 246 -2.38 -6.40 -12.93
C ARG A 246 -2.30 -6.59 -11.43
N ALA A 247 -2.12 -7.83 -11.01
CA ALA A 247 -2.28 -8.21 -9.61
C ALA A 247 -1.05 -8.92 -9.05
N GLY A 248 -0.62 -8.51 -7.87
CA GLY A 248 0.33 -9.25 -7.03
C GLY A 248 -0.31 -10.52 -6.45
N VAL A 249 -0.80 -11.38 -7.34
CA VAL A 249 -1.50 -12.63 -7.04
C VAL A 249 -1.01 -13.68 -8.01
N THR A 250 -0.48 -14.78 -7.49
CA THR A 250 0.00 -15.87 -8.34
C THR A 250 -1.16 -16.71 -8.86
N THR A 251 -1.31 -16.77 -10.18
CA THR A 251 -2.33 -17.58 -10.87
C THR A 251 -1.80 -18.93 -11.35
N ASP A 252 -0.47 -19.03 -11.56
CA ASP A 252 0.19 -20.26 -12.01
C ASP A 252 1.04 -20.92 -10.91
N GLY A 253 1.15 -20.28 -9.76
CA GLY A 253 2.03 -20.66 -8.65
C GLY A 253 3.37 -19.95 -8.73
N VAL A 254 4.16 -20.04 -7.66
CA VAL A 254 5.55 -19.59 -7.59
C VAL A 254 6.43 -20.77 -7.18
N LEU A 255 7.50 -20.98 -7.93
CA LEU A 255 8.44 -22.07 -7.67
C LEU A 255 9.20 -21.82 -6.35
N ASN A 256 9.57 -22.89 -5.68
CA ASN A 256 10.40 -22.88 -4.46
C ASN A 256 9.80 -22.08 -3.28
N ASN A 257 8.49 -21.90 -3.23
CA ASN A 257 7.83 -21.32 -2.07
C ASN A 257 6.68 -22.21 -1.57
N LYS A 258 6.99 -23.07 -0.61
CA LYS A 258 6.05 -24.01 0.02
C LYS A 258 4.92 -23.35 0.81
N TYR A 259 4.98 -22.04 1.03
CA TYR A 259 4.00 -21.28 1.81
C TYR A 259 2.86 -20.71 0.96
N ARG A 260 2.89 -20.86 -0.38
CA ARG A 260 1.95 -20.19 -1.28
C ARG A 260 1.35 -21.16 -2.30
N ALA A 261 0.01 -21.19 -2.38
CA ALA A 261 -0.73 -21.90 -3.41
C ALA A 261 -1.17 -20.98 -4.56
N ARG A 262 -1.73 -21.54 -5.63
CA ARG A 262 -2.32 -20.78 -6.74
C ARG A 262 -3.64 -20.12 -6.35
N CYS A 263 -3.96 -19.00 -6.99
CA CYS A 263 -5.24 -18.33 -6.83
C CYS A 263 -6.38 -19.17 -7.41
N MET A 264 -7.47 -19.29 -6.64
CA MET A 264 -8.71 -19.97 -7.04
C MET A 264 -9.85 -19.01 -7.37
N GLY A 265 -9.55 -17.70 -7.57
CA GLY A 265 -10.55 -16.72 -8.02
C GLY A 265 -11.66 -16.41 -7.02
N ARG A 266 -11.42 -16.52 -5.70
CA ARG A 266 -12.46 -16.28 -4.68
C ARG A 266 -12.84 -14.81 -4.47
N GLY A 267 -12.03 -13.87 -4.96
CA GLY A 267 -12.32 -12.43 -4.98
C GLY A 267 -12.39 -11.71 -3.62
N ARG A 268 -12.00 -12.38 -2.53
CA ARG A 268 -12.11 -11.84 -1.16
C ARG A 268 -10.77 -11.45 -0.54
N CYS A 269 -9.88 -10.92 -1.37
CA CYS A 269 -8.48 -10.65 -0.99
C CYS A 269 -8.32 -9.62 0.14
N GLY A 270 -9.26 -8.70 0.31
CA GLY A 270 -9.26 -7.72 1.40
C GLY A 270 -9.48 -8.31 2.81
N ARG A 271 -9.81 -9.60 2.92
CA ARG A 271 -9.99 -10.30 4.20
C ARG A 271 -8.80 -11.18 4.60
N GLY A 272 -7.64 -10.97 3.96
CA GLY A 272 -6.55 -11.92 3.94
C GLY A 272 -6.74 -12.99 2.85
N CYS A 273 -5.71 -13.76 2.56
CA CYS A 273 -5.75 -14.83 1.58
C CYS A 273 -5.31 -16.14 2.23
N ASP A 274 -6.25 -16.99 2.62
CA ASP A 274 -6.01 -18.27 3.29
C ASP A 274 -5.27 -19.30 2.42
N LEU A 275 -5.23 -19.10 1.08
CA LEU A 275 -4.37 -19.84 0.15
C LEU A 275 -2.98 -19.22 -0.01
N ASN A 276 -2.76 -18.04 0.55
CA ASN A 276 -1.53 -17.26 0.39
C ASN A 276 -1.14 -17.00 -1.09
N ALA A 277 -2.08 -17.09 -2.02
CA ALA A 277 -1.87 -16.79 -3.43
C ALA A 277 -1.64 -15.30 -3.67
N ALA A 278 -2.40 -14.44 -2.97
CA ALA A 278 -2.14 -13.01 -2.95
C ALA A 278 -0.83 -12.73 -2.20
N PHE A 279 -0.05 -11.79 -2.73
CA PHE A 279 1.18 -11.37 -2.05
C PHE A 279 0.87 -10.78 -0.67
N HIS A 280 1.45 -11.36 0.34
CA HIS A 280 1.66 -10.76 1.65
C HIS A 280 3.03 -11.17 2.18
N SER A 281 3.69 -10.24 2.85
CA SER A 281 5.09 -10.35 3.23
C SER A 281 5.43 -11.60 4.06
N PRO A 282 4.63 -12.03 5.05
CA PRO A 282 4.98 -13.20 5.86
C PRO A 282 5.26 -14.45 5.02
N THR A 283 4.34 -14.87 4.18
CA THR A 283 4.46 -16.14 3.43
C THR A 283 5.27 -16.01 2.14
N ALA A 284 5.36 -14.80 1.59
CA ALA A 284 6.11 -14.57 0.36
C ALA A 284 7.59 -14.30 0.59
N LEU A 285 7.95 -13.69 1.73
CA LEU A 285 9.30 -13.15 1.97
C LEU A 285 9.87 -13.59 3.34
N ILE A 286 9.14 -13.34 4.45
CA ILE A 286 9.67 -13.52 5.80
C ILE A 286 9.93 -15.00 6.11
N TYR A 287 8.97 -15.89 5.86
CA TYR A 287 9.13 -17.33 6.15
C TYR A 287 10.21 -17.97 5.28
N PRO A 288 10.26 -17.75 3.95
CA PRO A 288 11.37 -18.23 3.13
C PRO A 288 12.74 -17.68 3.59
N ALA A 289 12.79 -16.41 4.02
CA ALA A 289 14.04 -15.84 4.56
C ALA A 289 14.46 -16.52 5.88
N ARG A 290 13.52 -16.88 6.75
CA ARG A 290 13.81 -17.63 7.98
C ARG A 290 14.29 -19.04 7.73
N ASP A 291 13.82 -19.69 6.67
CA ASP A 291 14.30 -21.03 6.28
C ASP A 291 15.82 -21.04 6.01
N THR A 292 16.44 -19.91 5.71
CA THR A 292 17.90 -19.78 5.55
C THR A 292 18.69 -19.87 6.86
N GLY A 293 18.03 -19.69 8.01
CA GLY A 293 18.69 -19.60 9.32
C GLY A 293 19.35 -18.24 9.62
N ASN A 294 19.28 -17.27 8.70
CA ASN A 294 19.92 -15.96 8.84
C ASN A 294 18.94 -14.84 9.26
N LEU A 295 17.64 -15.14 9.37
CA LEU A 295 16.63 -14.16 9.77
C LEU A 295 16.07 -14.46 11.16
N THR A 296 16.12 -13.47 12.02
CA THR A 296 15.40 -13.42 13.30
C THR A 296 14.32 -12.35 13.24
N VAL A 297 13.13 -12.64 13.77
CA VAL A 297 12.01 -11.71 13.82
C VAL A 297 11.56 -11.49 15.26
N ARG A 298 11.52 -10.25 15.70
CA ARG A 298 10.98 -9.85 17.01
C ARG A 298 9.73 -9.00 16.82
N PRO A 299 8.53 -9.54 17.08
CA PRO A 299 7.29 -8.76 17.11
C PRO A 299 7.22 -7.86 18.36
N TYR A 300 6.16 -7.06 18.47
CA TYR A 300 5.91 -6.13 19.58
C TYR A 300 7.08 -5.16 19.86
N SER A 301 7.78 -4.74 18.82
CA SER A 301 8.98 -3.91 18.89
C SER A 301 8.75 -2.56 18.22
N VAL A 302 8.30 -1.58 18.99
CA VAL A 302 8.05 -0.22 18.49
C VAL A 302 9.37 0.54 18.46
N VAL A 303 9.96 0.69 17.27
CA VAL A 303 11.22 1.44 17.11
C VAL A 303 10.93 2.94 17.29
N ARG A 304 11.60 3.53 18.26
CA ARG A 304 11.49 4.96 18.59
C ARG A 304 12.44 5.80 17.76
N GLU A 305 13.72 5.39 17.68
CA GLU A 305 14.80 6.16 17.08
C GLU A 305 15.95 5.28 16.59
N VAL A 306 16.73 5.78 15.64
CA VAL A 306 18.04 5.26 15.27
C VAL A 306 19.06 5.87 16.24
N ILE A 307 19.92 5.04 16.82
CA ILE A 307 20.97 5.49 17.74
C ILE A 307 22.19 5.89 16.91
N PHE A 308 22.58 7.16 16.99
CA PHE A 308 23.74 7.70 16.30
C PHE A 308 24.97 7.72 17.22
N ASP A 309 26.09 7.21 16.71
CA ASP A 309 27.40 7.23 17.37
C ASP A 309 28.19 8.48 16.87
N GLU A 310 28.26 9.50 17.70
CA GLU A 310 28.92 10.77 17.38
C GLU A 310 30.40 10.62 17.05
N ALA A 311 31.09 9.67 17.75
CA ALA A 311 32.52 9.46 17.57
C ALA A 311 32.83 8.76 16.24
N LYS A 312 31.96 7.85 15.80
CA LYS A 312 32.11 7.09 14.55
C LYS A 312 31.40 7.73 13.37
N ASN A 313 30.61 8.77 13.61
CA ASN A 313 29.77 9.42 12.59
C ASN A 313 28.88 8.44 11.82
N ARG A 314 28.23 7.51 12.53
CA ARG A 314 27.37 6.49 11.92
C ARG A 314 26.30 5.99 12.89
N ALA A 315 25.26 5.37 12.37
CA ALA A 315 24.30 4.65 13.20
C ALA A 315 24.95 3.44 13.89
N SER A 316 24.63 3.21 15.15
CA SER A 316 25.10 2.07 15.95
C SER A 316 24.01 1.03 16.23
N GLY A 317 22.77 1.34 15.91
CA GLY A 317 21.61 0.48 16.14
C GLY A 317 20.30 1.27 16.27
N VAL A 318 19.33 0.69 16.95
CA VAL A 318 18.01 1.31 17.18
C VAL A 318 17.55 1.16 18.61
N ARG A 319 16.78 2.13 19.10
CA ARG A 319 16.07 2.10 20.38
C ARG A 319 14.63 1.69 20.15
N VAL A 320 14.20 0.69 20.89
CA VAL A 320 12.88 0.06 20.79
C VAL A 320 12.14 0.24 22.11
N ILE A 321 10.83 0.41 22.02
CA ILE A 321 9.93 0.26 23.16
C ILE A 321 9.16 -1.05 22.94
N ASP A 322 9.27 -1.98 23.88
CA ASP A 322 8.46 -3.19 23.86
C ASP A 322 6.98 -2.82 24.00
N ALA A 323 6.15 -3.25 23.05
CA ALA A 323 4.76 -2.82 22.99
C ALA A 323 3.94 -3.26 24.21
N ASN A 324 4.29 -4.40 24.82
CA ASN A 324 3.57 -4.98 25.94
C ASN A 324 4.08 -4.49 27.30
N THR A 325 5.41 -4.54 27.52
CA THR A 325 6.03 -4.23 28.81
C THR A 325 6.38 -2.76 28.99
N LYS A 326 6.48 -1.99 27.89
CA LYS A 326 6.98 -0.61 27.82
C LYS A 326 8.48 -0.48 28.18
N GLU A 327 9.19 -1.60 28.25
CA GLU A 327 10.64 -1.62 28.48
C GLU A 327 11.35 -0.98 27.29
N VAL A 328 12.38 -0.17 27.57
CA VAL A 328 13.23 0.46 26.55
C VAL A 328 14.42 -0.45 26.30
N LEU A 329 14.63 -0.84 25.04
CA LEU A 329 15.62 -1.81 24.62
C LEU A 329 16.47 -1.25 23.47
N ASP A 330 17.81 -1.33 23.58
CA ASP A 330 18.73 -0.88 22.54
C ASP A 330 19.34 -2.09 21.81
N PHE A 331 19.08 -2.21 20.52
CA PHE A 331 19.63 -3.26 19.65
C PHE A 331 20.76 -2.68 18.78
N LYS A 332 21.94 -3.32 18.80
CA LYS A 332 23.11 -2.89 18.04
C LYS A 332 23.15 -3.49 16.65
N ALA A 333 23.54 -2.72 15.64
CA ALA A 333 23.72 -3.18 14.27
C ALA A 333 24.83 -2.42 13.55
N ARG A 334 25.42 -3.06 12.54
CA ARG A 334 26.35 -2.41 11.61
C ARG A 334 25.61 -1.52 10.62
N VAL A 335 24.44 -1.97 10.16
CA VAL A 335 23.57 -1.25 9.21
C VAL A 335 22.13 -1.24 9.73
N VAL A 336 21.41 -0.14 9.50
CA VAL A 336 19.99 -0.01 9.79
C VAL A 336 19.23 0.20 8.49
N VAL A 337 18.19 -0.61 8.25
CA VAL A 337 17.27 -0.47 7.11
C VAL A 337 15.89 -0.14 7.65
N LEU A 338 15.38 1.04 7.32
CA LEU A 338 14.05 1.49 7.69
C LEU A 338 13.03 1.12 6.58
N GLY A 339 12.08 0.29 6.91
CA GLY A 339 10.98 -0.16 6.04
C GLY A 339 9.65 -0.15 6.78
N ALA A 340 9.48 0.80 7.70
CA ALA A 340 8.30 0.92 8.54
C ALA A 340 7.08 1.52 7.82
N GLY A 341 7.28 2.00 6.59
CA GLY A 341 6.34 2.77 5.79
C GLY A 341 6.67 4.26 5.87
N THR A 342 6.37 4.98 4.78
CA THR A 342 6.79 6.37 4.53
C THR A 342 6.76 7.26 5.77
N LEU A 343 5.61 7.37 6.40
CA LEU A 343 5.41 8.27 7.53
C LEU A 343 5.99 7.76 8.85
N ASP A 344 5.93 6.44 9.13
CA ASP A 344 6.57 5.88 10.34
C ASP A 344 8.11 5.93 10.23
N THR A 345 8.69 5.69 9.05
CA THR A 345 10.14 5.88 8.79
C THR A 345 10.56 7.31 9.02
N THR A 346 9.81 8.28 8.48
CA THR A 346 10.05 9.71 8.70
C THR A 346 9.93 10.09 10.18
N ARG A 347 8.92 9.57 10.87
CA ARG A 347 8.73 9.79 12.31
C ARG A 347 9.92 9.27 13.13
N ILE A 348 10.44 8.10 12.79
CA ILE A 348 11.64 7.54 13.44
C ILE A 348 12.83 8.47 13.23
N LEU A 349 13.10 8.90 12.01
CA LEU A 349 14.23 9.78 11.70
C LEU A 349 14.11 11.14 12.39
N LEU A 350 12.92 11.77 12.39
CA LEU A 350 12.67 13.04 13.07
C LEU A 350 12.81 12.95 14.60
N ASN A 351 12.53 11.78 15.20
CA ASN A 351 12.76 11.51 16.62
C ASN A 351 14.22 11.11 16.92
N SER A 352 15.03 10.76 15.91
CA SER A 352 16.44 10.37 16.06
C SER A 352 17.33 11.62 16.15
N LYS A 353 17.36 12.23 17.33
CA LYS A 353 18.10 13.47 17.58
C LYS A 353 19.43 13.21 18.27
N SER A 354 20.45 13.99 17.91
CA SER A 354 21.77 13.98 18.53
C SER A 354 22.37 15.40 18.47
N ALA A 355 23.57 15.59 19.04
CA ALA A 355 24.23 16.88 18.97
C ALA A 355 24.50 17.31 17.52
N ARG A 356 24.88 16.35 16.64
CA ARG A 356 25.11 16.61 15.22
C ARG A 356 23.81 16.71 14.41
N HIS A 357 22.76 16.04 14.84
CA HIS A 357 21.47 15.98 14.15
C HIS A 357 20.32 16.51 15.05
N PRO A 358 20.32 17.79 15.46
CA PRO A 358 19.35 18.32 16.43
C PRO A 358 17.91 18.35 15.90
N ASN A 359 17.74 18.39 14.58
CA ASN A 359 16.44 18.44 13.89
C ASN A 359 15.98 17.08 13.32
N GLY A 360 16.63 15.98 13.74
CA GLY A 360 16.39 14.63 13.22
C GLY A 360 17.53 14.14 12.34
N LEU A 361 17.71 12.83 12.31
CA LEU A 361 18.80 12.17 11.60
C LEU A 361 18.65 12.33 10.09
N GLY A 362 19.70 12.85 9.41
CA GLY A 362 19.68 13.10 7.97
C GLY A 362 18.91 14.35 7.56
N ASN A 363 18.69 15.31 8.45
CA ASN A 363 17.86 16.51 8.22
C ASN A 363 18.63 17.83 8.20
N SER A 364 19.89 17.87 7.81
CA SER A 364 20.61 19.14 7.68
C SER A 364 20.10 20.02 6.54
N SER A 365 19.54 19.40 5.49
CA SER A 365 18.86 20.10 4.40
C SER A 365 17.53 20.75 4.79
N GLY A 366 16.92 20.35 5.92
CA GLY A 366 15.58 20.75 6.32
C GLY A 366 14.46 20.17 5.46
N LEU A 367 14.76 19.12 4.67
CA LEU A 367 13.81 18.51 3.73
C LEU A 367 13.19 17.20 4.25
N LEU A 368 13.68 16.67 5.36
CA LEU A 368 13.05 15.50 5.99
C LEU A 368 11.66 15.88 6.48
N GLY A 369 10.66 15.14 6.02
CA GLY A 369 9.24 15.41 6.25
C GLY A 369 8.56 16.21 5.14
N CYS A 370 9.28 16.89 4.26
CA CYS A 370 8.74 17.68 3.16
C CYS A 370 8.38 16.82 1.93
N HIS A 371 7.61 17.40 1.01
CA HIS A 371 7.18 16.76 -0.25
C HIS A 371 6.34 15.50 -0.04
N LEU A 372 5.56 15.44 1.04
CA LEU A 372 4.58 14.37 1.22
C LEU A 372 3.58 14.40 0.07
N SER A 373 3.44 13.30 -0.63
CA SER A 373 2.52 13.13 -1.74
C SER A 373 1.77 11.80 -1.66
N GLU A 374 0.70 11.69 -2.41
CA GLU A 374 -0.19 10.52 -2.49
C GLU A 374 -1.07 10.57 -3.76
N HIS A 375 -2.26 9.97 -3.74
CA HIS A 375 -3.28 10.13 -4.77
C HIS A 375 -4.51 10.89 -4.25
N ILE A 376 -5.03 11.83 -5.05
CA ILE A 376 -6.39 12.32 -4.84
C ILE A 376 -7.38 11.24 -5.28
N MET A 377 -8.31 10.88 -4.39
CA MET A 377 -9.29 9.82 -4.57
C MET A 377 -10.69 10.29 -4.15
N GLY A 378 -11.69 9.41 -4.36
CA GLY A 378 -13.08 9.68 -3.97
C GLY A 378 -13.99 9.92 -5.14
N ILE A 379 -13.44 10.31 -6.27
CA ILE A 379 -14.19 10.47 -7.50
C ILE A 379 -14.63 9.09 -7.99
N ARG A 380 -15.94 8.89 -8.11
CA ARG A 380 -16.51 7.59 -8.48
C ARG A 380 -17.63 7.76 -9.49
N GLY A 381 -17.68 6.86 -10.47
CA GLY A 381 -18.83 6.67 -11.34
C GLY A 381 -19.41 5.27 -11.17
N SER A 382 -20.72 5.13 -11.18
CA SER A 382 -21.40 3.82 -11.21
C SER A 382 -22.66 3.86 -12.05
N GLY A 383 -23.09 2.69 -12.51
CA GLY A 383 -24.32 2.51 -13.27
C GLY A 383 -24.55 1.04 -13.60
N TYR A 384 -25.64 0.71 -14.25
CA TYR A 384 -25.98 -0.66 -14.64
C TYR A 384 -25.78 -0.85 -16.14
N ILE A 385 -24.88 -1.77 -16.52
CA ILE A 385 -24.64 -2.11 -17.94
C ILE A 385 -25.72 -3.08 -18.43
N PRO A 386 -26.49 -2.72 -19.48
CA PRO A 386 -27.72 -3.44 -19.88
C PRO A 386 -27.57 -4.94 -20.12
N CYS A 387 -26.42 -5.39 -20.63
CA CYS A 387 -26.19 -6.79 -21.02
C CYS A 387 -26.32 -7.80 -19.86
N ARG A 388 -26.33 -7.36 -18.60
CA ARG A 388 -26.48 -8.22 -17.41
C ARG A 388 -27.72 -7.91 -16.56
N ILE A 389 -28.54 -6.94 -16.95
CA ILE A 389 -29.79 -6.65 -16.24
C ILE A 389 -30.73 -7.85 -16.35
N GLY A 390 -31.17 -8.37 -15.20
CA GLY A 390 -32.08 -9.52 -15.11
C GLY A 390 -31.43 -10.89 -15.31
N THR A 391 -30.11 -10.98 -15.38
CA THR A 391 -29.38 -12.25 -15.44
C THR A 391 -29.00 -12.77 -14.05
N GLU A 392 -28.71 -14.07 -13.93
CA GLU A 392 -28.21 -14.62 -12.66
C GLU A 392 -26.74 -14.26 -12.42
N PRO A 393 -26.33 -14.05 -11.14
CA PRO A 393 -24.94 -13.90 -10.77
C PRO A 393 -24.11 -15.14 -11.09
N THR A 394 -22.84 -14.96 -11.45
CA THR A 394 -21.89 -16.05 -11.70
C THR A 394 -20.67 -15.94 -10.81
N ASN A 395 -19.96 -17.05 -10.57
CA ASN A 395 -18.70 -17.05 -9.83
C ASN A 395 -17.55 -16.43 -10.61
N ASP A 396 -17.68 -16.27 -11.93
CA ASP A 396 -16.67 -15.66 -12.79
C ASP A 396 -16.47 -14.16 -12.54
N ASP A 397 -17.38 -13.54 -11.76
CA ASP A 397 -17.30 -12.13 -11.37
C ASP A 397 -16.29 -11.89 -10.24
N ALA A 398 -15.85 -12.94 -9.53
CA ALA A 398 -14.91 -12.84 -8.43
C ALA A 398 -13.44 -12.77 -8.92
N ARG A 399 -12.75 -11.68 -8.58
CA ARG A 399 -11.34 -11.48 -8.97
C ARG A 399 -10.57 -10.68 -7.92
N PRO A 400 -9.21 -10.81 -7.89
CA PRO A 400 -8.39 -10.18 -6.87
C PRO A 400 -8.25 -8.66 -7.03
N VAL A 401 -8.22 -8.17 -8.26
CA VAL A 401 -8.01 -6.75 -8.60
C VAL A 401 -8.94 -6.35 -9.73
N PRO A 402 -9.60 -5.19 -9.65
CA PRO A 402 -10.42 -4.70 -10.75
C PRO A 402 -9.56 -4.34 -11.97
N PRO A 403 -10.12 -4.37 -13.17
CA PRO A 403 -9.48 -3.82 -14.35
C PRO A 403 -9.17 -2.32 -14.24
N TYR A 404 -8.34 -1.82 -15.17
CA TYR A 404 -7.87 -0.44 -15.20
C TYR A 404 -8.25 0.25 -16.50
N VAL A 405 -8.56 1.57 -16.39
CA VAL A 405 -8.37 2.53 -17.49
C VAL A 405 -7.05 3.23 -17.21
N PRO A 406 -5.96 2.91 -17.91
CA PRO A 406 -4.67 3.57 -17.73
C PRO A 406 -4.75 5.07 -17.96
N ARG A 407 -3.81 5.84 -17.41
CA ARG A 407 -3.69 7.28 -17.67
C ARG A 407 -3.72 7.56 -19.17
N PHE A 408 -4.52 8.54 -19.57
CA PHE A 408 -4.66 8.99 -20.97
C PHE A 408 -4.48 10.50 -21.10
N ARG A 409 -4.66 11.27 -20.02
CA ARG A 409 -4.39 12.71 -19.96
C ARG A 409 -2.89 12.99 -19.83
N ASN A 410 -2.42 14.00 -20.56
CA ASN A 410 -1.05 14.49 -20.46
C ASN A 410 0.01 13.38 -20.64
N VAL A 411 -0.22 12.44 -21.56
CA VAL A 411 0.70 11.33 -21.86
C VAL A 411 1.68 11.71 -22.97
N LYS A 412 1.17 12.28 -24.07
CA LYS A 412 1.98 12.67 -25.23
C LYS A 412 2.66 14.02 -25.03
N THR A 413 2.03 14.89 -24.28
CA THR A 413 2.48 16.25 -23.95
C THR A 413 2.42 16.45 -22.43
N GLY A 414 3.20 17.37 -21.87
CA GLY A 414 3.17 17.68 -20.45
C GLY A 414 1.83 18.24 -20.00
N LYS A 415 1.10 18.91 -20.89
CA LYS A 415 -0.24 19.40 -20.69
C LYS A 415 -1.02 19.34 -22.02
N ASP A 416 -2.13 18.58 -22.03
CA ASP A 416 -3.06 18.53 -23.14
C ASP A 416 -3.83 19.86 -23.27
N LYS A 417 -4.24 20.23 -24.48
CA LYS A 417 -4.86 21.54 -24.75
C LYS A 417 -6.25 21.70 -24.11
N ASP A 418 -6.94 20.60 -23.89
CA ASP A 418 -8.32 20.54 -23.41
C ASP A 418 -8.43 20.38 -21.88
N VAL A 419 -7.30 20.42 -21.14
CA VAL A 419 -7.28 20.32 -19.69
C VAL A 419 -6.49 21.46 -19.03
N ASP A 420 -6.87 21.85 -17.83
CA ASP A 420 -6.23 22.91 -17.07
C ASP A 420 -5.49 22.38 -15.79
N PHE A 421 -4.81 21.24 -15.95
CA PHE A 421 -3.96 20.64 -14.95
C PHE A 421 -2.78 19.88 -15.61
N ILE A 422 -1.73 19.65 -14.86
CA ILE A 422 -0.60 18.79 -15.23
C ILE A 422 -0.70 17.44 -14.51
N ARG A 423 0.18 16.46 -14.84
CA ARG A 423 0.12 15.07 -14.40
C ARG A 423 -1.12 14.36 -14.96
N GLY A 424 -1.74 13.49 -14.20
CA GLY A 424 -2.92 12.78 -14.67
C GLY A 424 -3.47 11.80 -13.66
N TYR A 425 -4.36 10.96 -14.13
CA TYR A 425 -5.07 9.97 -13.32
C TYR A 425 -5.32 8.68 -14.10
N HIS A 426 -5.64 7.62 -13.39
CA HIS A 426 -6.19 6.39 -13.93
C HIS A 426 -7.50 6.04 -13.23
N PHE A 427 -8.28 5.12 -13.82
CA PHE A 427 -9.41 4.52 -13.12
C PHE A 427 -9.16 3.05 -12.80
N GLN A 428 -9.59 2.64 -11.63
CA GLN A 428 -9.77 1.25 -11.26
C GLN A 428 -11.25 0.98 -11.11
N GLY A 429 -11.72 -0.10 -11.71
CA GLY A 429 -13.14 -0.42 -11.61
C GLY A 429 -13.52 -1.58 -12.49
N GLY A 430 -14.69 -2.12 -12.23
CA GLY A 430 -15.22 -3.25 -12.96
C GLY A 430 -16.68 -3.47 -12.65
N GLY A 431 -17.22 -4.52 -13.21
CA GLY A 431 -18.63 -4.87 -13.09
C GLY A 431 -18.87 -6.32 -12.73
N GLY A 432 -20.15 -6.62 -12.55
CA GLY A 432 -20.65 -7.95 -12.21
C GLY A 432 -21.02 -8.10 -10.74
N ALA A 433 -21.45 -9.28 -10.39
CA ALA A 433 -21.86 -9.63 -9.04
C ALA A 433 -20.64 -9.74 -8.11
N GLY A 434 -20.49 -8.76 -7.22
CA GLY A 434 -19.50 -8.79 -6.17
C GLY A 434 -19.89 -9.73 -5.02
N GLU A 435 -19.29 -9.54 -3.86
CA GLU A 435 -19.54 -10.36 -2.67
C GLU A 435 -20.96 -10.19 -2.10
N PHE A 436 -21.52 -9.00 -2.24
CA PHE A 436 -22.85 -8.63 -1.75
C PHE A 436 -23.58 -7.79 -2.80
N PRO A 437 -24.91 -7.82 -2.82
CA PRO A 437 -25.69 -6.90 -3.64
C PRO A 437 -25.57 -5.47 -3.07
N SER A 438 -24.45 -4.82 -3.33
CA SER A 438 -24.12 -3.48 -2.82
C SER A 438 -25.13 -2.43 -3.29
N ASN A 439 -25.75 -2.62 -4.46
CA ASN A 439 -26.83 -1.80 -4.95
C ASN A 439 -28.07 -1.78 -4.02
N ALA A 440 -28.20 -2.74 -3.10
CA ALA A 440 -29.28 -2.75 -2.14
C ALA A 440 -29.32 -1.54 -1.20
N TYR A 441 -28.16 -0.92 -0.93
CA TYR A 441 -28.11 0.29 -0.11
C TYR A 441 -28.71 1.53 -0.78
N GLU A 442 -28.78 1.52 -2.11
CA GLU A 442 -29.23 2.64 -2.94
C GLU A 442 -30.55 2.37 -3.64
N THR A 443 -31.03 1.11 -3.61
CA THR A 443 -32.31 0.73 -4.21
C THR A 443 -33.45 1.16 -3.30
N PRO A 444 -34.39 1.99 -3.79
CA PRO A 444 -35.52 2.43 -2.99
C PRO A 444 -36.56 1.32 -2.81
N GLY A 445 -37.41 1.47 -1.78
CA GLY A 445 -38.56 0.60 -1.52
C GLY A 445 -38.29 -0.48 -0.50
N PHE A 446 -39.23 -1.43 -0.40
CA PHE A 446 -39.21 -2.53 0.56
C PHE A 446 -39.96 -3.78 0.04
N GLY A 447 -39.89 -4.89 0.77
CA GLY A 447 -40.66 -6.10 0.47
C GLY A 447 -40.23 -6.81 -0.80
N LYS A 448 -41.23 -7.41 -1.51
CA LYS A 448 -41.01 -8.24 -2.71
C LYS A 448 -40.43 -7.42 -3.88
N ALA A 449 -40.98 -6.24 -4.12
CA ALA A 449 -40.56 -5.35 -5.21
C ALA A 449 -39.10 -4.92 -5.04
N PHE A 450 -38.70 -4.50 -3.83
CA PHE A 450 -37.32 -4.18 -3.48
C PHE A 450 -36.37 -5.36 -3.77
N LYS A 451 -36.70 -6.57 -3.26
CA LYS A 451 -35.86 -7.76 -3.45
C LYS A 451 -35.72 -8.12 -4.93
N SER A 452 -36.81 -8.01 -5.71
CA SER A 452 -36.80 -8.25 -7.15
C SER A 452 -35.92 -7.25 -7.88
N ASN A 453 -36.04 -5.97 -7.54
CA ASN A 453 -35.25 -4.90 -8.17
C ASN A 453 -33.75 -5.03 -7.86
N VAL A 454 -33.38 -5.32 -6.61
CA VAL A 454 -32.00 -5.60 -6.24
C VAL A 454 -31.41 -6.76 -7.04
N ARG A 455 -32.13 -7.90 -7.12
CA ARG A 455 -31.66 -9.07 -7.89
C ARG A 455 -31.51 -8.78 -9.38
N LYS A 456 -32.47 -8.05 -9.96
CA LYS A 456 -32.48 -7.72 -11.38
C LYS A 456 -31.23 -6.91 -11.79
N HIS A 457 -30.81 -5.95 -10.97
CA HIS A 457 -29.75 -5.00 -11.33
C HIS A 457 -28.38 -5.40 -10.77
N TYR A 458 -28.30 -6.24 -9.72
CA TYR A 458 -27.06 -6.59 -9.07
C TYR A 458 -25.96 -7.11 -10.01
N PRO A 459 -26.24 -8.06 -10.95
CA PRO A 459 -25.23 -8.58 -11.87
C PRO A 459 -24.72 -7.55 -12.90
N ALA A 460 -25.50 -6.48 -13.12
CA ALA A 460 -25.22 -5.45 -14.11
C ALA A 460 -24.45 -4.24 -13.54
N LEU A 461 -24.24 -4.21 -12.23
CA LEU A 461 -23.56 -3.09 -11.58
C LEU A 461 -22.13 -2.96 -12.11
N PHE A 462 -21.77 -1.76 -12.51
CA PHE A 462 -20.41 -1.38 -12.91
C PHE A 462 -19.99 -0.13 -12.16
N SER A 463 -18.73 -0.06 -11.75
CA SER A 463 -18.20 1.10 -11.05
C SER A 463 -16.75 1.40 -11.42
N LEU A 464 -16.40 2.69 -11.41
CA LEU A 464 -15.06 3.24 -11.60
C LEU A 464 -14.68 4.11 -10.42
N GLY A 465 -13.43 4.03 -9.98
CA GLY A 465 -12.83 4.93 -9.01
C GLY A 465 -11.57 5.58 -9.58
N GLY A 466 -11.48 6.89 -9.53
CA GLY A 466 -10.34 7.65 -10.03
C GLY A 466 -9.20 7.74 -9.00
N PHE A 467 -7.97 7.69 -9.50
CA PHE A 467 -6.73 7.87 -8.74
C PHE A 467 -5.88 8.90 -9.46
N GLY A 468 -5.82 10.12 -8.94
CA GLY A 468 -5.05 11.22 -9.53
C GLY A 468 -3.75 11.44 -8.78
N GLU A 469 -2.68 11.72 -9.53
CA GLU A 469 -1.37 12.03 -8.96
C GLU A 469 -1.41 13.39 -8.27
N VAL A 470 -0.95 13.46 -7.02
CA VAL A 470 -0.76 14.71 -6.27
C VAL A 470 0.66 15.21 -6.50
N LEU A 471 0.80 16.53 -6.74
CA LEU A 471 2.10 17.16 -6.91
C LEU A 471 2.92 17.09 -5.61
N PRO A 472 4.23 16.78 -5.68
CA PRO A 472 5.10 16.68 -4.50
C PRO A 472 5.54 18.07 -4.03
N ARG A 473 4.59 18.84 -3.46
CA ARG A 473 4.83 20.20 -2.97
C ARG A 473 5.59 20.19 -1.65
N LYS A 474 6.54 21.11 -1.48
CA LYS A 474 7.35 21.24 -0.26
C LYS A 474 6.49 21.55 0.98
N GLU A 475 5.40 22.29 0.80
CA GLU A 475 4.45 22.69 1.84
C GLU A 475 3.67 21.50 2.39
N ASN A 476 3.44 20.48 1.58
CA ASN A 476 2.86 19.22 2.04
C ASN A 476 3.90 18.44 2.83
N ARG A 477 3.79 18.48 4.17
CA ARG A 477 4.85 17.98 5.04
C ARG A 477 4.34 17.41 6.36
N VAL A 478 5.25 16.74 7.05
CA VAL A 478 5.06 16.30 8.44
C VAL A 478 6.22 16.78 9.30
N GLU A 479 5.89 17.07 10.55
CA GLU A 479 6.81 17.46 11.61
C GLU A 479 6.51 16.66 12.87
N ILE A 480 7.40 16.68 13.87
CA ILE A 480 7.10 16.15 15.20
C ILE A 480 6.31 17.19 16.01
N ASP A 481 5.18 16.75 16.59
CA ASP A 481 4.54 17.49 17.67
C ASP A 481 5.15 17.04 19.01
N PRO A 482 5.94 17.88 19.69
CA PRO A 482 6.61 17.50 20.92
C PRO A 482 5.65 17.39 22.12
N ASN A 483 4.47 17.98 22.03
CA ASN A 483 3.50 18.08 23.13
C ASN A 483 2.56 16.87 23.17
N VAL A 484 2.40 16.16 22.04
CA VAL A 484 1.51 15.01 21.94
C VAL A 484 2.33 13.73 21.74
N LYS A 485 2.06 12.73 22.56
CA LYS A 485 2.76 11.42 22.53
C LYS A 485 1.77 10.29 22.30
N ASP A 486 2.25 9.24 21.68
CA ASP A 486 1.49 8.00 21.52
C ASP A 486 1.46 7.16 22.81
N ALA A 487 0.79 6.02 22.76
CA ALA A 487 0.68 5.08 23.88
C ALA A 487 2.02 4.49 24.37
N TRP A 488 3.11 4.69 23.62
CA TRP A 488 4.48 4.28 23.97
C TRP A 488 5.36 5.46 24.39
N GLY A 489 4.78 6.65 24.54
CA GLY A 489 5.50 7.86 24.95
C GLY A 489 6.34 8.50 23.84
N ILE A 490 6.13 8.11 22.59
CA ILE A 490 6.88 8.63 21.43
C ILE A 490 6.12 9.84 20.87
N PRO A 491 6.78 11.00 20.62
CA PRO A 491 6.17 12.15 19.97
C PRO A 491 5.56 11.81 18.62
N VAL A 492 4.38 12.37 18.32
CA VAL A 492 3.59 12.04 17.14
C VAL A 492 3.88 12.95 15.96
N LEU A 493 3.36 12.59 14.78
CA LEU A 493 3.42 13.45 13.59
C LEU A 493 2.32 14.51 13.63
N LYS A 494 2.72 15.74 13.30
CA LYS A 494 1.86 16.86 12.94
C LYS A 494 1.89 17.01 11.42
N PHE A 495 0.71 17.04 10.81
CA PHE A 495 0.55 17.17 9.37
C PHE A 495 0.28 18.62 8.96
N ASP A 496 0.87 19.03 7.86
CA ASP A 496 0.48 20.20 7.09
C ASP A 496 0.32 19.73 5.63
N TYR A 497 -0.95 19.50 5.21
CA TYR A 497 -1.24 18.88 3.93
C TYR A 497 -2.55 19.36 3.34
N THR A 498 -2.51 19.74 2.06
CA THR A 498 -3.69 20.16 1.29
C THR A 498 -3.59 19.69 -0.16
N PHE A 499 -4.71 19.50 -0.82
CA PHE A 499 -4.75 19.41 -2.28
C PHE A 499 -4.65 20.82 -2.87
N SER A 500 -3.95 20.98 -4.00
CA SER A 500 -3.84 22.23 -4.73
C SER A 500 -4.96 22.36 -5.79
N ASP A 501 -5.04 23.52 -6.41
CA ASP A 501 -5.97 23.74 -7.53
C ASP A 501 -5.74 22.74 -8.68
N ASN A 502 -4.50 22.29 -8.88
CA ASN A 502 -4.16 21.27 -9.88
C ASN A 502 -4.93 19.97 -9.64
N GLU A 503 -4.89 19.45 -8.40
CA GLU A 503 -5.60 18.23 -8.04
C GLU A 503 -7.12 18.40 -8.05
N LEU A 504 -7.63 19.57 -7.65
CA LEU A 504 -9.08 19.85 -7.66
C LEU A 504 -9.63 19.94 -9.09
N LYS A 505 -8.89 20.55 -10.02
CA LYS A 505 -9.23 20.59 -11.45
C LYS A 505 -9.16 19.17 -12.06
N MET A 506 -8.14 18.39 -11.70
CA MET A 506 -8.02 17.00 -12.11
C MET A 506 -9.20 16.16 -11.59
N ALA A 507 -9.61 16.34 -10.34
CA ALA A 507 -10.77 15.65 -9.77
C ALA A 507 -12.07 15.94 -10.52
N LYS A 508 -12.26 17.19 -10.96
CA LYS A 508 -13.41 17.57 -11.80
C LYS A 508 -13.38 16.85 -13.13
N ASP A 509 -12.25 16.87 -13.85
CA ASP A 509 -12.09 16.16 -15.12
C ASP A 509 -12.28 14.63 -14.97
N MET A 510 -11.79 14.03 -13.86
CA MET A 510 -12.07 12.63 -13.53
C MET A 510 -13.57 12.33 -13.44
N ALA A 511 -14.34 13.20 -12.77
CA ALA A 511 -15.78 13.02 -12.60
C ALA A 511 -16.52 13.10 -13.93
N ASP A 512 -16.21 14.13 -14.73
CA ASP A 512 -16.79 14.34 -16.06
C ASP A 512 -16.45 13.18 -17.01
N THR A 513 -15.20 12.71 -17.00
CA THR A 513 -14.75 11.56 -17.80
C THR A 513 -15.40 10.24 -17.36
N ALA A 514 -15.57 10.00 -16.05
CA ALA A 514 -16.28 8.81 -15.58
C ALA A 514 -17.72 8.78 -16.07
N GLU A 515 -18.40 9.92 -16.04
CA GLU A 515 -19.77 10.09 -16.56
C GLU A 515 -19.83 9.82 -18.07
N GLU A 516 -18.90 10.41 -18.83
CA GLU A 516 -18.80 10.25 -20.29
C GLU A 516 -18.59 8.76 -20.67
N MET A 517 -17.66 8.05 -20.01
CA MET A 517 -17.40 6.64 -20.27
C MET A 517 -18.60 5.74 -19.94
N LEU A 518 -19.32 6.02 -18.85
CA LEU A 518 -20.52 5.27 -18.48
C LEU A 518 -21.66 5.51 -19.48
N LYS A 519 -21.87 6.75 -19.93
CA LYS A 519 -22.83 7.08 -20.97
C LYS A 519 -22.50 6.38 -22.29
N ALA A 520 -21.23 6.39 -22.70
CA ALA A 520 -20.76 5.69 -23.91
C ALA A 520 -20.98 4.17 -23.83
N ALA A 521 -20.92 3.59 -22.63
CA ALA A 521 -21.23 2.18 -22.39
C ALA A 521 -22.75 1.88 -22.32
N GLY A 522 -23.60 2.89 -22.45
CA GLY A 522 -25.07 2.75 -22.36
C GLY A 522 -25.54 2.41 -20.95
N ALA A 523 -24.78 2.79 -19.92
CA ALA A 523 -25.15 2.50 -18.54
C ALA A 523 -26.45 3.20 -18.12
N GLU A 524 -27.31 2.47 -17.40
CA GLU A 524 -28.53 2.99 -16.79
C GLU A 524 -28.26 3.45 -15.35
N ASP A 525 -29.06 4.37 -14.83
CA ASP A 525 -28.99 4.92 -13.45
C ASP A 525 -27.56 5.34 -13.06
N ILE A 526 -26.97 6.21 -13.89
CA ILE A 526 -25.60 6.69 -13.69
C ILE A 526 -25.55 7.61 -12.47
N LYS A 527 -24.61 7.32 -11.56
CA LYS A 527 -24.32 8.11 -10.36
C LYS A 527 -22.85 8.51 -10.34
N ILE A 528 -22.59 9.79 -10.12
CA ILE A 528 -21.23 10.34 -10.07
C ILE A 528 -20.99 10.99 -8.71
N GLY A 529 -20.01 10.48 -7.97
CA GLY A 529 -19.43 11.12 -6.79
C GLY A 529 -18.33 12.08 -7.23
N ARG A 530 -18.50 13.37 -6.93
CA ARG A 530 -17.62 14.45 -7.41
C ARG A 530 -16.70 15.02 -6.34
N ASP A 531 -16.92 14.65 -5.08
CA ASP A 531 -16.14 15.15 -3.96
C ASP A 531 -14.93 14.26 -3.69
N PRO A 532 -13.72 14.83 -3.63
CA PRO A 532 -12.54 14.10 -3.18
C PRO A 532 -12.70 13.58 -1.75
N LEU A 533 -12.13 12.41 -1.49
CA LEU A 533 -11.94 11.91 -0.13
C LEU A 533 -10.84 12.73 0.57
N PRO A 534 -10.80 12.69 1.92
CA PRO A 534 -9.76 13.37 2.67
C PRO A 534 -8.34 12.94 2.27
N PRO A 535 -7.34 13.81 2.45
CA PRO A 535 -5.94 13.43 2.36
C PRO A 535 -5.59 12.19 3.19
N GLY A 536 -4.69 11.34 2.69
CA GLY A 536 -4.30 10.08 3.32
C GLY A 536 -5.19 8.88 3.02
N TRP A 537 -6.38 9.11 2.45
CA TRP A 537 -7.32 8.04 2.14
C TRP A 537 -6.81 7.05 1.09
N SER A 538 -5.91 7.51 0.23
CA SER A 538 -5.33 6.66 -0.82
C SER A 538 -4.46 5.53 -0.28
N ILE A 539 -3.88 5.70 0.90
CA ILE A 539 -2.93 4.77 1.53
C ILE A 539 -1.67 4.57 0.65
N HIS A 540 -1.33 5.57 -0.13
CA HIS A 540 -0.21 5.58 -1.08
C HIS A 540 0.82 6.66 -0.75
N GLU A 541 1.07 6.89 0.54
CA GLU A 541 1.99 7.91 1.03
C GLU A 541 3.41 7.70 0.48
N ILE A 542 3.97 8.73 -0.13
CA ILE A 542 5.33 8.76 -0.69
C ILE A 542 6.02 10.08 -0.35
N GLY A 543 7.29 10.18 -0.67
CA GLY A 543 8.09 11.38 -0.39
C GLY A 543 8.52 11.45 1.07
N THR A 544 8.71 12.65 1.61
CA THR A 544 9.16 12.94 2.98
C THR A 544 10.66 12.78 3.24
N ALA A 545 11.40 12.01 2.42
CA ALA A 545 12.85 11.88 2.48
C ALA A 545 13.44 11.69 1.07
N ARG A 546 12.95 12.50 0.12
CA ARG A 546 13.18 12.27 -1.31
C ARG A 546 14.65 12.09 -1.68
N MET A 547 14.90 11.23 -2.68
CA MET A 547 16.22 10.98 -3.22
C MET A 547 16.67 12.09 -4.20
N GLY A 548 17.97 12.25 -4.34
CA GLY A 548 18.61 13.14 -5.28
C GLY A 548 20.12 12.98 -5.25
N ASP A 549 20.82 13.69 -6.14
CA ASP A 549 22.27 13.64 -6.22
C ASP A 549 22.96 14.66 -5.29
N ASP A 550 22.26 15.75 -4.91
CA ASP A 550 22.79 16.81 -4.05
C ASP A 550 22.19 16.72 -2.63
N PRO A 551 23.01 16.52 -1.57
CA PRO A 551 22.54 16.47 -0.19
C PRO A 551 21.89 17.77 0.31
N LYS A 552 22.06 18.89 -0.37
CA LYS A 552 21.40 20.17 -0.05
C LYS A 552 19.94 20.19 -0.50
N THR A 553 19.58 19.39 -1.50
CA THR A 553 18.25 19.38 -2.12
C THR A 553 17.53 18.04 -1.98
N SER A 554 18.17 17.07 -1.29
CA SER A 554 17.62 15.74 -1.05
C SER A 554 18.06 15.19 0.30
N VAL A 555 17.38 14.13 0.76
CA VAL A 555 17.67 13.46 2.04
C VAL A 555 18.45 12.17 1.81
N THR A 556 18.15 11.47 0.72
CA THR A 556 18.81 10.22 0.35
C THR A 556 19.44 10.29 -1.03
N ASP A 557 20.44 9.45 -1.26
CA ASP A 557 21.02 9.22 -2.58
C ASP A 557 20.12 8.33 -3.45
N LYS A 558 20.53 8.10 -4.69
CA LYS A 558 19.82 7.26 -5.65
C LYS A 558 19.71 5.77 -5.28
N TYR A 559 20.37 5.33 -4.22
CA TYR A 559 20.28 3.99 -3.65
C TYR A 559 19.45 3.95 -2.35
N GLN A 560 18.68 5.02 -2.08
CA GLN A 560 17.85 5.16 -0.87
C GLN A 560 18.66 5.18 0.44
N ARG A 561 19.95 5.50 0.38
CA ARG A 561 20.85 5.64 1.52
C ARG A 561 20.85 7.10 1.98
N LEU A 562 20.81 7.35 3.29
CA LEU A 562 20.95 8.71 3.82
C LEU A 562 22.29 9.31 3.40
N HIS A 563 22.28 10.54 2.89
CA HIS A 563 23.52 11.25 2.53
C HIS A 563 24.46 11.44 3.73
N GLU A 564 23.89 11.77 4.88
CA GLU A 564 24.66 12.13 6.08
C GLU A 564 25.05 10.91 6.93
N VAL A 565 24.35 9.80 6.81
CA VAL A 565 24.56 8.60 7.63
C VAL A 565 24.60 7.36 6.73
N PRO A 566 25.76 7.02 6.15
CA PRO A 566 25.88 6.09 5.04
C PRO A 566 25.53 4.63 5.36
N ASN A 567 25.33 4.27 6.63
CA ASN A 567 24.87 2.95 7.05
C ASN A 567 23.37 2.92 7.44
N VAL A 568 22.59 3.91 6.99
CA VAL A 568 21.12 3.94 7.13
C VAL A 568 20.48 3.99 5.75
N TYR A 569 19.57 3.04 5.46
CA TYR A 569 18.84 2.91 4.20
C TYR A 569 17.34 3.00 4.45
N LEU A 570 16.62 3.66 3.54
CA LEU A 570 15.15 3.82 3.60
C LEU A 570 14.51 2.95 2.51
N ALA A 571 14.04 1.78 2.88
CA ALA A 571 13.58 0.76 1.92
C ALA A 571 12.13 0.96 1.43
N ASP A 572 11.36 1.86 2.05
CA ASP A 572 9.96 2.17 1.68
C ASP A 572 9.85 3.32 0.67
N ALA A 573 8.67 3.96 0.59
CA ALA A 573 8.43 5.03 -0.38
C ALA A 573 8.81 6.43 0.13
N SER A 574 9.42 6.55 1.31
CA SER A 574 9.89 7.86 1.80
C SER A 574 10.92 8.53 0.88
N PRO A 575 11.82 7.80 0.14
CA PRO A 575 12.74 8.40 -0.82
C PRO A 575 12.13 8.76 -2.18
N PHE A 576 10.86 8.44 -2.45
CA PHE A 576 10.25 8.68 -3.76
C PHE A 576 10.15 10.17 -4.07
N VAL A 577 10.42 10.55 -5.32
CA VAL A 577 10.40 11.94 -5.79
C VAL A 577 9.00 12.35 -6.21
N SER A 578 8.29 11.46 -6.92
CA SER A 578 6.92 11.67 -7.38
C SER A 578 6.16 10.34 -7.42
N GLY A 579 4.82 10.38 -7.47
CA GLY A 579 3.97 9.19 -7.32
C GLY A 579 3.52 8.53 -8.60
N GLY A 580 3.37 9.28 -9.66
CA GLY A 580 2.62 8.83 -10.83
C GLY A 580 1.15 8.57 -10.50
N THR A 581 0.47 7.86 -11.36
CA THR A 581 -0.93 7.44 -11.14
C THR A 581 -1.05 6.01 -10.61
N GLN A 582 0.03 5.23 -10.61
CA GLN A 582 0.04 3.80 -10.31
C GLN A 582 0.11 3.54 -8.80
N ASN A 583 -0.47 2.41 -8.37
CA ASN A 583 -0.31 1.92 -7.01
C ASN A 583 1.18 1.70 -6.67
N THR A 584 1.65 2.19 -5.54
CA THR A 584 3.08 2.34 -5.21
C THR A 584 3.80 1.05 -4.82
N THR A 585 3.07 0.04 -4.33
CA THR A 585 3.67 -1.14 -3.66
C THR A 585 4.67 -1.89 -4.54
N TRP A 586 4.39 -2.06 -5.84
CA TRP A 586 5.28 -2.78 -6.74
C TRP A 586 6.59 -2.03 -6.97
N SER A 587 6.52 -0.71 -7.05
CA SER A 587 7.70 0.16 -7.13
C SER A 587 8.52 0.15 -5.85
N ILE A 588 7.88 0.12 -4.67
CA ILE A 588 8.57 -0.05 -3.38
C ILE A 588 9.39 -1.35 -3.38
N LEU A 589 8.81 -2.46 -3.81
CA LEU A 589 9.48 -3.76 -3.84
C LEU A 589 10.70 -3.77 -4.78
N ALA A 590 10.55 -3.21 -6.00
CA ALA A 590 11.62 -3.14 -6.99
C ALA A 590 12.75 -2.21 -6.53
N MET A 591 12.42 -1.04 -6.01
CA MET A 591 13.39 -0.07 -5.48
C MET A 591 14.14 -0.61 -4.26
N CYS A 592 13.42 -1.25 -3.34
CA CYS A 592 14.02 -1.92 -2.19
C CYS A 592 15.01 -3.01 -2.63
N TRP A 593 14.64 -3.87 -3.60
CA TRP A 593 15.55 -4.89 -4.11
C TRP A 593 16.83 -4.27 -4.69
N ARG A 594 16.70 -3.24 -5.51
CA ARG A 594 17.82 -2.49 -6.08
C ARG A 594 18.73 -1.92 -4.98
N SER A 595 18.15 -1.31 -3.96
CA SER A 595 18.86 -0.76 -2.82
C SER A 595 19.60 -1.85 -2.02
N MET A 596 18.98 -3.01 -1.81
CA MET A 596 19.60 -4.12 -1.09
C MET A 596 20.71 -4.80 -1.91
N ASP A 597 20.63 -4.84 -3.23
CA ASP A 597 21.73 -5.32 -4.09
C ASP A 597 22.95 -4.39 -3.94
N TYR A 598 22.73 -3.07 -3.92
CA TYR A 598 23.79 -2.11 -3.65
C TYR A 598 24.37 -2.27 -2.23
N LEU A 599 23.54 -2.40 -1.21
CA LEU A 599 23.99 -2.63 0.17
C LEU A 599 24.85 -3.90 0.31
N LYS A 600 24.44 -5.01 -0.31
CA LYS A 600 25.23 -6.26 -0.30
C LYS A 600 26.61 -6.06 -0.90
N GLU A 601 26.72 -5.27 -1.95
CA GLU A 601 27.99 -4.94 -2.58
C GLU A 601 28.87 -4.07 -1.67
N GLU A 602 28.30 -3.04 -1.03
CA GLU A 602 29.04 -2.19 -0.09
C GLU A 602 29.50 -2.96 1.16
N MET A 603 28.68 -3.89 1.67
CA MET A 603 29.09 -4.78 2.78
C MET A 603 30.25 -5.70 2.38
N ARG A 604 30.25 -6.24 1.14
CA ARG A 604 31.38 -7.05 0.63
C ARG A 604 32.68 -6.26 0.52
N LYS A 605 32.59 -4.97 0.18
CA LYS A 605 33.74 -4.06 0.12
C LYS A 605 34.20 -3.56 1.50
N GLY A 606 33.42 -3.82 2.56
CA GLY A 606 33.71 -3.31 3.90
C GLY A 606 33.33 -1.84 4.10
N ASN A 607 32.54 -1.23 3.19
CA ASN A 607 32.10 0.16 3.23
C ASN A 607 30.86 0.39 4.09
N ALA A 608 30.14 -0.67 4.50
CA ALA A 608 28.88 -0.59 5.24
C ALA A 608 28.92 -1.33 6.58
#